data_b874f94a1784c4efde112ff5156f78fa
#
_entry.id   b874f94a1784c4efde112ff5156f78fa
#
_cell.length_a   1.000
_cell.length_b   1.000
_cell.length_c   1.000
_cell.angle_alpha   90.00
_cell.angle_beta   90.00
_cell.angle_gamma   90.00
#
_symmetry.space_group_name_H-M   'P 1'
#
loop_
_entity.id
_entity.type
_entity.pdbx_description
1 polymer ?
#
loop_
_entity_poly.entity_id
_entity_poly.type
_entity_poly.pdbx_seq_one_letter_code
_entity_poly.pdbx_strand_id
1 'polypeptide(L)'
;MTTTSTIQMLTRYNAWANSAIFEAVAALPVGEAIKNRPTLFKNIVNTLNHLHVVDLIWQAHIEKRDHGIPALNSILYTDLAELWRAQQAIDAWYITWGDAFSEADADETVCFTLIGGKQGEMRRSEIVLHVVNHTSYHRGFVADMFFQIPARPPLTDLPVFLACR
;
A
#
# COMPACT_ATOMS: atom_id res chain seq x y z
N MET A 1 -21.33 6.00 10.63
CA MET A 1 -20.55 5.02 9.86
C MET A 1 -20.03 4.02 10.87
N THR A 2 -20.25 2.72 10.68
CA THR A 2 -19.75 1.65 11.55
C THR A 2 -18.27 1.40 11.28
N THR A 3 -17.56 0.69 12.18
CA THR A 3 -16.17 0.30 11.94
C THR A 3 -16.06 -0.56 10.68
N THR A 4 -16.94 -1.54 10.51
CA THR A 4 -17.03 -2.38 9.32
C THR A 4 -17.16 -1.57 8.03
N SER A 5 -18.11 -0.63 7.95
CA SER A 5 -18.29 0.19 6.74
C SER A 5 -17.08 1.10 6.45
N THR A 6 -16.37 1.52 7.50
CA THR A 6 -15.13 2.29 7.36
C THR A 6 -14.01 1.43 6.78
N ILE A 7 -13.82 0.21 7.28
CA ILE A 7 -12.82 -0.74 6.79
C ILE A 7 -13.08 -1.08 5.32
N GLN A 8 -14.31 -1.40 4.95
CA GLN A 8 -14.71 -1.69 3.56
C GLN A 8 -14.45 -0.50 2.62
N MET A 9 -14.70 0.71 3.08
CA MET A 9 -14.39 1.92 2.32
C MET A 9 -12.88 2.10 2.15
N LEU A 10 -12.11 1.96 3.22
CA LEU A 10 -10.66 2.20 3.23
C LEU A 10 -9.89 1.21 2.37
N THR A 11 -10.26 -0.07 2.38
CA THR A 11 -9.60 -1.09 1.53
C THR A 11 -9.85 -0.80 0.05
N ARG A 12 -11.06 -0.41 -0.34
CA ARG A 12 -11.41 -0.01 -1.71
C ARG A 12 -10.73 1.29 -2.13
N TYR A 13 -10.70 2.27 -1.23
CA TYR A 13 -9.96 3.51 -1.46
C TYR A 13 -8.48 3.24 -1.74
N ASN A 14 -7.85 2.38 -0.92
CA ASN A 14 -6.43 2.05 -1.08
C ASN A 14 -6.15 1.41 -2.45
N ALA A 15 -6.95 0.42 -2.83
CA ALA A 15 -6.85 -0.26 -4.13
C ALA A 15 -7.05 0.72 -5.31
N TRP A 16 -8.06 1.59 -5.23
CA TRP A 16 -8.31 2.62 -6.25
C TRP A 16 -7.13 3.59 -6.38
N ALA A 17 -6.60 4.06 -5.26
CA ALA A 17 -5.49 5.01 -5.26
C ALA A 17 -4.18 4.36 -5.76
N ASN A 18 -3.94 3.07 -5.45
CA ASN A 18 -2.84 2.30 -6.00
C ASN A 18 -2.98 2.15 -7.52
N SER A 19 -4.19 1.81 -8.03
CA SER A 19 -4.44 1.72 -9.47
C SER A 19 -4.08 3.02 -10.17
N ALA A 20 -4.57 4.15 -9.68
CA ALA A 20 -4.29 5.46 -10.26
C ALA A 20 -2.79 5.78 -10.33
N ILE A 21 -2.04 5.46 -9.27
CA ILE A 21 -0.59 5.67 -9.23
C ILE A 21 0.13 4.74 -10.20
N PHE A 22 -0.15 3.43 -10.20
CA PHE A 22 0.52 2.48 -11.09
C PHE A 22 0.25 2.77 -12.56
N GLU A 23 -0.98 3.13 -12.92
CA GLU A 23 -1.36 3.52 -14.29
C GLU A 23 -0.62 4.79 -14.73
N ALA A 24 -0.55 5.80 -13.86
CA ALA A 24 0.19 7.02 -14.14
C ALA A 24 1.70 6.77 -14.29
N VAL A 25 2.28 5.89 -13.46
CA VAL A 25 3.71 5.51 -13.58
C VAL A 25 3.97 4.73 -14.85
N ALA A 26 3.07 3.83 -15.25
CA ALA A 26 3.19 3.09 -16.50
C ALA A 26 3.14 3.99 -17.77
N ALA A 27 2.48 5.14 -17.65
CA ALA A 27 2.40 6.13 -18.73
C ALA A 27 3.61 7.09 -18.81
N LEU A 28 4.56 7.01 -17.86
CA LEU A 28 5.76 7.84 -17.88
C LEU A 28 6.69 7.49 -19.07
N PRO A 29 7.52 8.44 -19.52
CA PRO A 29 8.56 8.14 -20.50
C PRO A 29 9.46 6.98 -20.05
N VAL A 30 9.95 6.21 -21.01
CA VAL A 30 10.78 5.04 -20.77
C VAL A 30 11.98 5.41 -19.88
N GLY A 31 12.19 4.61 -18.82
CA GLY A 31 13.30 4.80 -17.88
C GLY A 31 13.00 5.73 -16.70
N GLU A 32 11.97 6.59 -16.77
CA GLU A 32 11.70 7.55 -15.69
C GLU A 32 11.27 6.87 -14.38
N ALA A 33 10.57 5.74 -14.43
CA ALA A 33 10.14 5.01 -13.24
C ALA A 33 11.30 4.42 -12.42
N ILE A 34 12.43 4.08 -13.08
CA ILE A 34 13.62 3.48 -12.46
C ILE A 34 14.78 4.46 -12.30
N LYS A 35 14.66 5.68 -12.81
CA LYS A 35 15.66 6.72 -12.73
C LYS A 35 15.89 7.14 -11.27
N ASN A 36 17.16 7.11 -10.84
CA ASN A 36 17.53 7.53 -9.49
C ASN A 36 17.26 9.02 -9.26
N ARG A 37 16.63 9.31 -8.12
CA ARG A 37 16.31 10.65 -7.62
C ARG A 37 16.75 10.79 -6.16
N PRO A 38 16.97 12.00 -5.65
CA PRO A 38 17.28 12.24 -4.23
C PRO A 38 16.03 12.03 -3.35
N THR A 39 15.64 10.78 -3.18
CA THR A 39 14.52 10.32 -2.34
C THR A 39 14.91 9.07 -1.57
N LEU A 40 14.16 8.74 -0.51
CA LEU A 40 14.47 7.65 0.41
C LEU A 40 14.72 6.31 -0.30
N PHE A 41 13.88 5.94 -1.27
CA PHE A 41 13.97 4.67 -2.01
C PHE A 41 14.64 4.82 -3.39
N LYS A 42 15.23 5.98 -3.69
CA LYS A 42 15.98 6.32 -4.90
C LYS A 42 15.14 6.47 -6.17
N ASN A 43 14.06 5.72 -6.38
CA ASN A 43 13.22 5.81 -7.57
C ASN A 43 11.79 5.36 -7.29
N ILE A 44 10.92 5.53 -8.29
CA ILE A 44 9.48 5.24 -8.17
C ILE A 44 9.26 3.73 -7.95
N VAL A 45 9.87 2.87 -8.76
CA VAL A 45 9.68 1.40 -8.65
C VAL A 45 10.11 0.88 -7.29
N ASN A 46 11.22 1.37 -6.73
CA ASN A 46 11.66 0.98 -5.39
C ASN A 46 10.71 1.48 -4.30
N THR A 47 10.12 2.66 -4.46
CA THR A 47 9.11 3.18 -3.53
C THR A 47 7.85 2.33 -3.57
N LEU A 48 7.40 1.93 -4.76
CA LEU A 48 6.25 1.03 -4.93
C LEU A 48 6.53 -0.39 -4.42
N ASN A 49 7.77 -0.90 -4.55
CA ASN A 49 8.17 -2.15 -3.90
C ASN A 49 8.05 -2.06 -2.38
N HIS A 50 8.48 -0.93 -1.78
CA HIS A 50 8.33 -0.75 -0.34
C HIS A 50 6.87 -0.77 0.11
N LEU A 51 5.95 -0.15 -0.63
CA LEU A 51 4.52 -0.24 -0.37
C LEU A 51 4.05 -1.69 -0.36
N HIS A 52 4.37 -2.43 -1.42
CA HIS A 52 4.00 -3.82 -1.58
C HIS A 52 4.58 -4.72 -0.47
N VAL A 53 5.84 -4.53 -0.12
CA VAL A 53 6.51 -5.24 0.97
C VAL A 53 5.79 -5.05 2.30
N VAL A 54 5.40 -3.82 2.62
CA VAL A 54 4.70 -3.53 3.88
C VAL A 54 3.30 -4.11 3.87
N ASP A 55 2.58 -4.04 2.76
CA ASP A 55 1.25 -4.67 2.63
C ASP A 55 1.34 -6.20 2.85
N LEU A 56 2.34 -6.87 2.29
CA LEU A 56 2.57 -8.31 2.50
C LEU A 56 2.93 -8.66 3.96
N ILE A 57 3.74 -7.82 4.62
CA ILE A 57 4.09 -8.01 6.03
C ILE A 57 2.84 -7.94 6.90
N TRP A 58 1.98 -6.94 6.70
CA TRP A 58 0.77 -6.79 7.49
C TRP A 58 -0.29 -7.84 7.17
N GLN A 59 -0.40 -8.28 5.91
CA GLN A 59 -1.19 -9.45 5.56
C GLN A 59 -0.74 -10.67 6.38
N ALA A 60 0.56 -10.96 6.41
CA ALA A 60 1.09 -12.10 7.13
C ALA A 60 0.83 -12.02 8.64
N HIS A 61 0.94 -10.82 9.24
CA HIS A 61 0.60 -10.62 10.66
C HIS A 61 -0.89 -10.88 10.93
N ILE A 62 -1.80 -10.39 10.07
CA ILE A 62 -3.24 -10.67 10.17
C ILE A 62 -3.51 -12.19 10.07
N GLU A 63 -2.83 -12.87 9.18
CA GLU A 63 -2.93 -14.33 8.97
C GLU A 63 -2.15 -15.15 10.00
N LYS A 64 -1.46 -14.50 10.95
CA LYS A 64 -0.65 -15.13 12.01
C LYS A 64 0.42 -16.09 11.46
N ARG A 65 1.06 -15.70 10.36
CA ARG A 65 2.17 -16.44 9.72
C ARG A 65 3.43 -15.61 9.59
N ASP A 66 4.54 -16.28 9.36
CA ASP A 66 5.79 -15.60 9.01
C ASP A 66 5.66 -14.91 7.63
N HIS A 67 6.16 -13.69 7.53
CA HIS A 67 6.17 -12.94 6.28
C HIS A 67 7.38 -13.28 5.38
N GLY A 68 8.46 -13.85 5.92
CA GLY A 68 9.66 -14.22 5.18
C GLY A 68 10.43 -13.06 4.54
N ILE A 69 10.10 -11.81 4.86
CA ILE A 69 10.70 -10.61 4.27
C ILE A 69 11.81 -10.10 5.19
N PRO A 70 13.06 -10.00 4.69
CA PRO A 70 14.22 -9.68 5.55
C PRO A 70 14.36 -8.19 5.85
N ALA A 71 13.85 -7.30 4.98
CA ALA A 71 14.01 -5.85 5.13
C ALA A 71 12.87 -5.07 4.46
N LEU A 72 12.53 -3.92 5.03
CA LEU A 72 11.48 -3.03 4.51
C LEU A 72 11.80 -2.44 3.12
N ASN A 73 13.07 -2.39 2.74
CA ASN A 73 13.53 -1.92 1.44
C ASN A 73 13.87 -3.06 0.47
N SER A 74 13.35 -4.26 0.72
CA SER A 74 13.49 -5.39 -0.20
C SER A 74 12.87 -5.05 -1.56
N ILE A 75 13.58 -5.39 -2.63
CA ILE A 75 13.08 -5.27 -4.00
C ILE A 75 12.61 -6.65 -4.45
N LEU A 76 11.31 -6.86 -4.43
CA LEU A 76 10.69 -8.12 -4.82
C LEU A 76 10.50 -8.21 -6.35
N TYR A 77 10.26 -7.06 -6.98
CA TYR A 77 10.03 -6.96 -8.42
C TYR A 77 10.83 -5.79 -9.00
N THR A 78 11.56 -6.03 -10.06
CA THR A 78 12.28 -4.99 -10.82
C THR A 78 11.46 -4.48 -12.00
N ASP A 79 10.52 -5.28 -12.50
CA ASP A 79 9.58 -4.94 -13.55
C ASP A 79 8.30 -4.32 -12.96
N LEU A 80 7.89 -3.17 -13.50
CA LEU A 80 6.70 -2.45 -13.02
C LEU A 80 5.40 -3.23 -13.23
N ALA A 81 5.27 -3.94 -14.36
CA ALA A 81 4.05 -4.67 -14.67
C ALA A 81 3.90 -5.92 -13.79
N GLU A 82 5.02 -6.57 -13.42
CA GLU A 82 5.01 -7.67 -12.45
C GLU A 82 4.66 -7.16 -11.05
N LEU A 83 5.27 -6.07 -10.62
CA LEU A 83 4.94 -5.42 -9.35
C LEU A 83 3.47 -5.01 -9.29
N TRP A 84 2.93 -4.44 -10.38
CA TRP A 84 1.52 -4.05 -10.46
C TRP A 84 0.58 -5.25 -10.33
N ARG A 85 0.85 -6.34 -11.03
CA ARG A 85 0.06 -7.58 -10.87
C ARG A 85 0.07 -8.11 -9.44
N ALA A 86 1.24 -8.08 -8.79
CA ALA A 86 1.36 -8.49 -7.39
C ALA A 86 0.60 -7.54 -6.45
N GLN A 87 0.67 -6.22 -6.69
CA GLN A 87 -0.08 -5.24 -5.90
C GLN A 87 -1.59 -5.40 -6.05
N GLN A 88 -2.09 -5.64 -7.28
CA GLN A 88 -3.51 -5.92 -7.51
C GLN A 88 -3.99 -7.15 -6.72
N ALA A 89 -3.16 -8.18 -6.64
CA ALA A 89 -3.50 -9.40 -5.89
C ALA A 89 -3.63 -9.12 -4.38
N ILE A 90 -2.72 -8.34 -3.79
CA ILE A 90 -2.78 -8.00 -2.36
C ILE A 90 -3.92 -7.00 -2.07
N ASP A 91 -4.16 -6.03 -2.95
CA ASP A 91 -5.30 -5.12 -2.85
C ASP A 91 -6.64 -5.87 -2.87
N ALA A 92 -6.79 -6.85 -3.76
CA ALA A 92 -7.97 -7.72 -3.82
C ALA A 92 -8.13 -8.57 -2.54
N TRP A 93 -7.02 -9.04 -1.97
CA TRP A 93 -7.04 -9.74 -0.69
C TRP A 93 -7.56 -8.82 0.43
N TYR A 94 -7.05 -7.58 0.54
CA TYR A 94 -7.52 -6.62 1.56
C TYR A 94 -8.99 -6.27 1.39
N ILE A 95 -9.48 -6.14 0.16
CA ILE A 95 -10.91 -5.90 -0.12
C ILE A 95 -11.74 -7.10 0.36
N THR A 96 -11.37 -8.32 -0.03
CA THR A 96 -12.08 -9.55 0.36
C THR A 96 -12.09 -9.72 1.88
N TRP A 97 -10.94 -9.50 2.52
CA TRP A 97 -10.82 -9.54 3.97
C TRP A 97 -11.68 -8.46 4.64
N GLY A 98 -11.67 -7.23 4.11
CA GLY A 98 -12.49 -6.13 4.59
C GLY A 98 -14.00 -6.37 4.43
N ASP A 99 -14.41 -7.07 3.37
CA ASP A 99 -15.82 -7.44 3.14
C ASP A 99 -16.32 -8.51 4.13
N ALA A 100 -15.43 -9.41 4.53
CA ALA A 100 -15.72 -10.43 5.55
C ALA A 100 -15.61 -9.89 6.99
N PHE A 101 -15.15 -8.64 7.18
CA PHE A 101 -14.87 -8.05 8.48
C PHE A 101 -16.16 -7.77 9.25
N SER A 102 -16.25 -8.25 10.48
CA SER A 102 -17.36 -7.98 11.40
C SER A 102 -17.00 -6.95 12.47
N GLU A 103 -17.99 -6.38 13.16
CA GLU A 103 -17.73 -5.50 14.31
C GLU A 103 -16.97 -6.22 15.44
N ALA A 104 -17.17 -7.55 15.59
CA ALA A 104 -16.43 -8.35 16.56
C ALA A 104 -14.94 -8.49 16.21
N ASP A 105 -14.60 -8.49 14.91
CA ASP A 105 -13.21 -8.56 14.44
C ASP A 105 -12.45 -7.26 14.71
N ALA A 106 -13.16 -6.13 14.85
CA ALA A 106 -12.56 -4.80 14.99
C ALA A 106 -11.60 -4.71 16.17
N ASP A 107 -11.95 -5.33 17.28
CA ASP A 107 -11.21 -5.30 18.54
C ASP A 107 -10.27 -6.51 18.71
N GLU A 108 -10.28 -7.47 17.77
CA GLU A 108 -9.34 -8.60 17.84
C GLU A 108 -7.90 -8.10 17.75
N THR A 109 -7.10 -8.42 18.77
CA THR A 109 -5.70 -8.03 18.84
C THR A 109 -4.83 -8.99 18.06
N VAL A 110 -3.95 -8.44 17.24
CA VAL A 110 -2.90 -9.13 16.49
C VAL A 110 -1.56 -8.76 17.09
N CYS A 111 -0.85 -9.76 17.63
CA CYS A 111 0.54 -9.62 18.05
C CYS A 111 1.45 -9.75 16.83
N PHE A 112 2.49 -8.94 16.75
CA PHE A 112 3.43 -8.94 15.64
C PHE A 112 4.86 -8.66 16.12
N THR A 113 5.81 -8.98 15.27
CA THR A 113 7.21 -8.61 15.45
C THR A 113 7.64 -7.75 14.26
N LEU A 114 8.06 -6.52 14.53
CA LEU A 114 8.62 -5.64 13.49
C LEU A 114 9.95 -6.18 12.99
N ILE A 115 10.31 -5.83 11.75
CA ILE A 115 11.68 -6.03 11.26
C ILE A 115 12.63 -5.28 12.21
N GLY A 116 13.61 -6.01 12.77
CA GLY A 116 14.46 -5.50 13.88
C GLY A 116 14.11 -6.08 15.25
N GLY A 117 13.08 -6.94 15.33
CA GLY A 117 12.79 -7.79 16.51
C GLY A 117 11.91 -7.15 17.58
N LYS A 118 11.49 -5.89 17.43
CA LYS A 118 10.58 -5.26 18.39
C LYS A 118 9.18 -5.86 18.28
N GLN A 119 8.65 -6.36 19.38
CA GLN A 119 7.28 -6.84 19.48
C GLN A 119 6.28 -5.71 19.69
N GLY A 120 5.09 -5.89 19.18
CA GLY A 120 3.96 -4.99 19.34
C GLY A 120 2.63 -5.72 19.20
N GLU A 121 1.57 -5.00 19.46
CA GLU A 121 0.20 -5.45 19.26
C GLU A 121 -0.66 -4.32 18.71
N MET A 122 -1.60 -4.66 17.86
CA MET A 122 -2.59 -3.73 17.29
C MET A 122 -3.91 -4.46 17.10
N ARG A 123 -5.01 -3.72 17.22
CA ARG A 123 -6.31 -4.24 16.80
C ARG A 123 -6.37 -4.35 15.27
N ARG A 124 -7.17 -5.28 14.76
CA ARG A 124 -7.34 -5.45 13.30
C ARG A 124 -7.77 -4.17 12.61
N SER A 125 -8.65 -3.39 13.23
CA SER A 125 -9.08 -2.08 12.72
C SER A 125 -7.93 -1.08 12.63
N GLU A 126 -7.01 -1.07 13.60
CA GLU A 126 -5.82 -0.21 13.61
C GLU A 126 -4.80 -0.62 12.55
N ILE A 127 -4.70 -1.92 12.25
CA ILE A 127 -3.82 -2.42 11.16
C ILE A 127 -4.29 -1.87 9.81
N VAL A 128 -5.59 -1.89 9.51
CA VAL A 128 -6.10 -1.31 8.25
C VAL A 128 -5.81 0.19 8.17
N LEU A 129 -6.05 0.92 9.25
CA LEU A 129 -5.69 2.36 9.30
C LEU A 129 -4.20 2.56 9.03
N HIS A 130 -3.34 1.73 9.64
CA HIS A 130 -1.91 1.80 9.40
C HIS A 130 -1.55 1.52 7.94
N VAL A 131 -2.05 0.44 7.34
CA VAL A 131 -1.77 0.07 5.94
C VAL A 131 -2.16 1.21 5.00
N VAL A 132 -3.39 1.72 5.11
CA VAL A 132 -3.88 2.80 4.24
C VAL A 132 -3.12 4.11 4.45
N ASN A 133 -2.82 4.47 5.71
CA ASN A 133 -2.05 5.67 6.03
C ASN A 133 -0.60 5.56 5.52
N HIS A 134 0.05 4.41 5.73
CA HIS A 134 1.40 4.14 5.25
C HIS A 134 1.48 4.22 3.73
N THR A 135 0.55 3.57 3.03
CA THR A 135 0.48 3.58 1.57
C THR A 135 0.23 4.99 1.05
N SER A 136 -0.68 5.76 1.66
CA SER A 136 -0.93 7.16 1.31
C SER A 136 0.31 8.04 1.49
N TYR A 137 1.05 7.86 2.59
CA TYR A 137 2.28 8.58 2.85
C TYR A 137 3.34 8.35 1.76
N HIS A 138 3.55 7.10 1.36
CA HIS A 138 4.54 6.77 0.34
C HIS A 138 4.06 7.04 -1.09
N ARG A 139 2.75 6.99 -1.38
CA ARG A 139 2.20 7.52 -2.64
C ARG A 139 2.52 9.01 -2.79
N GLY A 140 2.54 9.77 -1.69
CA GLY A 140 3.00 11.16 -1.67
C GLY A 140 4.45 11.31 -2.16
N PHE A 141 5.38 10.40 -1.78
CA PHE A 141 6.73 10.40 -2.33
C PHE A 141 6.77 10.11 -3.84
N VAL A 142 5.93 9.17 -4.31
CA VAL A 142 5.82 8.91 -5.75
C VAL A 142 5.28 10.15 -6.46
N ALA A 143 4.24 10.79 -5.94
CA ALA A 143 3.66 12.01 -6.50
C ALA A 143 4.69 13.16 -6.56
N ASP A 144 5.51 13.35 -5.51
CA ASP A 144 6.59 14.35 -5.51
C ASP A 144 7.63 14.09 -6.61
N MET A 145 7.95 12.82 -6.87
CA MET A 145 8.87 12.47 -7.97
C MET A 145 8.31 12.83 -9.36
N PHE A 146 6.99 12.90 -9.56
CA PHE A 146 6.38 13.36 -10.81
C PHE A 146 6.72 14.83 -11.13
N PHE A 147 6.88 15.69 -10.11
CA PHE A 147 7.26 17.08 -10.33
C PHE A 147 8.71 17.27 -10.82
N GLN A 148 9.49 16.20 -10.80
CA GLN A 148 10.84 16.16 -11.40
C GLN A 148 10.81 15.66 -12.87
N ILE A 149 9.63 15.40 -13.39
CA ILE A 149 9.35 14.90 -14.75
C ILE A 149 8.33 15.86 -15.38
N PRO A 150 8.28 16.05 -16.70
CA PRO A 150 7.23 16.85 -17.33
C PRO A 150 5.87 16.08 -17.35
N ALA A 151 5.44 15.63 -16.18
CA ALA A 151 4.23 14.86 -15.95
C ALA A 151 3.56 15.31 -14.64
N ARG A 152 2.25 15.13 -14.54
CA ARG A 152 1.51 15.42 -13.30
C ARG A 152 1.10 14.12 -12.62
N PRO A 153 1.22 14.04 -11.27
CA PRO A 153 0.71 12.91 -10.54
C PRO A 153 -0.83 12.88 -10.60
N PRO A 154 -1.45 11.69 -10.49
CA PRO A 154 -2.89 11.59 -10.33
C PRO A 154 -3.33 12.11 -8.96
N LEU A 155 -4.57 12.60 -8.87
CA LEU A 155 -5.19 12.93 -7.59
C LEU A 155 -5.69 11.64 -6.93
N THR A 156 -5.16 11.35 -5.74
CA THR A 156 -5.52 10.14 -4.98
C THR A 156 -6.16 10.46 -3.63
N ASP A 157 -6.71 11.66 -3.48
CA ASP A 157 -7.36 12.09 -2.25
C ASP A 157 -8.68 11.33 -2.01
N LEU A 158 -8.96 11.05 -0.74
CA LEU A 158 -10.18 10.37 -0.34
C LEU A 158 -11.47 11.03 -0.88
N PRO A 159 -11.65 12.38 -0.85
CA PRO A 159 -12.84 12.98 -1.43
C PRO A 159 -12.98 12.78 -2.93
N VAL A 160 -11.88 12.63 -3.67
CA VAL A 160 -11.93 12.30 -5.11
C VAL A 160 -12.50 10.92 -5.31
N PHE A 161 -12.00 9.92 -4.56
CA PHE A 161 -12.55 8.57 -4.56
C PHE A 161 -14.04 8.55 -4.21
N LEU A 162 -14.45 9.29 -3.19
CA LEU A 162 -15.86 9.33 -2.73
C LEU A 162 -16.79 9.98 -3.76
N ALA A 163 -16.28 10.91 -4.57
CA ALA A 163 -17.05 11.56 -5.64
C ALA A 163 -17.21 10.68 -6.89
N CYS A 164 -16.41 9.61 -7.03
CA CYS A 164 -16.45 8.68 -8.17
C CYS A 164 -17.33 7.43 -7.92
N ARG A 165 -18.07 7.36 -6.81
CA ARG A 165 -18.92 6.24 -6.43
C ARG A 165 -20.26 6.25 -7.14
#